data_8353bf417b24094aab14d28494b759e0
#
_entry.id   8353bf417b24094aab14d28494b759e0
#
_cell.length_a   1.000
_cell.length_b   1.000
_cell.length_c   1.000
_cell.angle_alpha   90.00
_cell.angle_beta   90.00
_cell.angle_gamma   90.00
#
_symmetry.space_group_name_H-M   'P 1'
#
loop_
_entity.id
_entity.type
_entity.pdbx_description
1 polymer ?
#
loop_
_entity_poly.entity_id
_entity_poly.type
_entity_poly.pdbx_seq_one_letter_code
_entity_poly.pdbx_strand_id
1 'polypeptide(L)'
;MSFPTLNIGDLIAKTPIVQGGMGVGISLSRLASAVANEGGIGVIAGAMIGMKEPDVASNPLEANLRALRREIEKAREATQGIIGVNIMVALTTFAEMVRTSIEAKADVIFSGAGLPMDLPKIFNETCERKKEEFKTKLVPIISSGRAATLIARKWMASTGYKPLEDKAGRAIPVIAAGGVYTGEDIKKYMDLGASGVQMGTRFVATYECDADDRFKQAYIDAKQEDVTIIKSPVGMPGRALVNNFIDSMRDGGKKPFKCIFHCVKTCEQEKTPYCIAAALINAMKGNLERGFAFCGENVSRVNNIVSVHDLISSLQREFDAIINKPAAATVKA
;
A
#
# COMPACT_ATOMS: atom_id res chain seq x y z
N MET A 1 -23.51 -7.97 13.96
CA MET A 1 -22.40 -8.92 13.68
C MET A 1 -21.18 -8.11 13.39
N SER A 2 -20.00 -8.52 13.83
CA SER A 2 -18.75 -7.82 13.51
C SER A 2 -18.23 -8.24 12.12
N PHE A 3 -17.32 -7.49 11.54
CA PHE A 3 -16.59 -7.93 10.36
C PHE A 3 -16.07 -9.37 10.51
N PRO A 4 -16.03 -10.17 9.45
CA PRO A 4 -15.30 -11.43 9.46
C PRO A 4 -13.79 -11.16 9.63
N THR A 5 -13.06 -12.10 10.22
CA THR A 5 -11.61 -11.98 10.37
C THR A 5 -10.88 -12.24 9.06
N LEU A 6 -9.79 -11.52 8.81
CA LEU A 6 -8.84 -11.82 7.74
C LEU A 6 -7.67 -12.64 8.33
N ASN A 7 -7.51 -13.86 7.84
CA ASN A 7 -6.45 -14.76 8.29
C ASN A 7 -5.35 -14.85 7.23
N ILE A 8 -4.11 -14.53 7.58
CA ILE A 8 -2.93 -14.67 6.72
C ILE A 8 -1.95 -15.62 7.45
N GLY A 9 -2.07 -16.90 7.16
CA GLY A 9 -1.39 -17.94 7.93
C GLY A 9 -1.90 -17.96 9.39
N ASP A 10 -1.01 -17.70 10.34
CA ASP A 10 -1.30 -17.59 11.77
C ASP A 10 -1.63 -16.15 12.24
N LEU A 11 -1.53 -15.17 11.36
CA LEU A 11 -1.96 -13.80 11.64
C LEU A 11 -3.48 -13.67 11.47
N ILE A 12 -4.13 -13.06 12.47
CA ILE A 12 -5.59 -12.86 12.50
C ILE A 12 -5.88 -11.37 12.66
N ALA A 13 -6.26 -10.72 11.56
CA ALA A 13 -6.79 -9.36 11.62
C ALA A 13 -8.29 -9.40 11.93
N LYS A 14 -8.70 -8.72 13.01
CA LYS A 14 -10.10 -8.65 13.43
C LYS A 14 -10.97 -7.86 12.46
N THR A 15 -10.36 -6.89 11.80
CA THR A 15 -10.96 -6.06 10.75
C THR A 15 -10.33 -6.46 9.41
N PRO A 16 -11.11 -6.91 8.40
CA PRO A 16 -10.58 -7.45 7.14
C PRO A 16 -10.13 -6.33 6.18
N ILE A 17 -9.54 -5.29 6.73
CA ILE A 17 -9.09 -4.10 6.00
C ILE A 17 -7.57 -3.99 6.10
N VAL A 18 -6.93 -3.91 4.94
CA VAL A 18 -5.51 -3.58 4.80
C VAL A 18 -5.42 -2.12 4.35
N GLN A 19 -4.74 -1.28 5.12
CA GLN A 19 -4.42 0.06 4.64
C GLN A 19 -3.32 -0.05 3.58
N GLY A 20 -3.57 0.44 2.40
CA GLY A 20 -2.62 0.37 1.29
C GLY A 20 -1.37 1.23 1.55
N GLY A 21 -0.19 0.67 1.30
CA GLY A 21 1.06 1.40 1.44
C GLY A 21 1.16 2.55 0.45
N MET A 22 1.34 3.76 0.95
CA MET A 22 1.47 5.00 0.17
C MET A 22 2.85 5.59 0.41
N GLY A 23 3.69 5.59 -0.64
CA GLY A 23 5.11 5.96 -0.58
C GLY A 23 5.37 7.41 -0.21
N VAL A 24 6.63 7.79 -0.29
CA VAL A 24 7.16 9.14 -0.06
C VAL A 24 6.79 9.76 1.29
N GLY A 25 6.53 8.90 2.30
CA GLY A 25 6.20 9.37 3.65
C GLY A 25 4.72 9.70 3.88
N ILE A 26 3.79 9.22 3.03
CA ILE A 26 2.35 9.36 3.24
C ILE A 26 1.85 8.37 4.29
N SER A 27 2.28 7.10 4.24
CA SER A 27 1.95 6.11 5.26
C SER A 27 3.20 5.65 6.01
N LEU A 28 3.36 6.13 7.21
CA LEU A 28 4.42 5.79 8.15
C LEU A 28 3.86 5.11 9.40
N SER A 29 4.64 5.11 10.47
CA SER A 29 4.29 4.45 11.73
C SER A 29 2.98 4.94 12.35
N ARG A 30 2.70 6.26 12.27
CA ARG A 30 1.51 6.87 12.87
C ARG A 30 0.22 6.35 12.25
N LEU A 31 0.11 6.39 10.91
CA LEU A 31 -1.05 5.84 10.22
C LEU A 31 -1.14 4.33 10.39
N ALA A 32 -0.02 3.61 10.22
CA ALA A 32 -0.01 2.16 10.30
C ALA A 32 -0.43 1.66 11.69
N SER A 33 0.09 2.24 12.78
CA SER A 33 -0.28 1.84 14.14
C SER A 33 -1.75 2.16 14.45
N ALA A 34 -2.29 3.29 13.97
CA ALA A 34 -3.69 3.61 14.16
C ALA A 34 -4.62 2.57 13.51
N VAL A 35 -4.32 2.14 12.27
CA VAL A 35 -5.09 1.09 11.60
C VAL A 35 -4.95 -0.26 12.31
N ALA A 36 -3.76 -0.59 12.78
CA ALA A 36 -3.51 -1.83 13.51
C ALA A 36 -4.24 -1.86 14.87
N ASN A 37 -4.38 -0.73 15.55
CA ASN A 37 -5.15 -0.59 16.80
C ASN A 37 -6.65 -0.81 16.59
N GLU A 38 -7.18 -0.51 15.38
CA GLU A 38 -8.56 -0.81 14.99
C GLU A 38 -8.73 -2.27 14.47
N GLY A 39 -7.72 -3.12 14.67
CA GLY A 39 -7.75 -4.52 14.31
C GLY A 39 -7.53 -4.82 12.83
N GLY A 40 -7.27 -3.81 12.01
CA GLY A 40 -6.86 -3.95 10.61
C GLY A 40 -5.37 -4.26 10.46
N ILE A 41 -4.89 -4.23 9.23
CA ILE A 41 -3.46 -4.34 8.92
C ILE A 41 -2.94 -2.96 8.51
N GLY A 42 -2.15 -2.35 9.39
CA GLY A 42 -1.50 -1.08 9.10
C GLY A 42 -0.22 -1.28 8.29
N VAL A 43 0.00 -0.46 7.25
CA VAL A 43 1.09 -0.70 6.31
C VAL A 43 2.00 0.52 6.16
N ILE A 44 3.27 0.34 6.49
CA ILE A 44 4.33 1.31 6.24
C ILE A 44 4.82 1.17 4.80
N ALA A 45 4.93 2.27 4.06
CA ALA A 45 5.41 2.23 2.69
C ALA A 45 6.91 2.51 2.61
N GLY A 46 7.66 1.56 2.04
CA GLY A 46 9.11 1.65 1.93
C GLY A 46 9.62 2.61 0.84
N ALA A 47 8.80 2.92 -0.18
CA ALA A 47 9.25 3.76 -1.29
C ALA A 47 9.61 5.17 -0.82
N MET A 48 10.90 5.54 -0.94
CA MET A 48 11.45 6.83 -0.53
C MET A 48 11.21 7.18 0.95
N ILE A 49 11.16 6.19 1.83
CA ILE A 49 10.91 6.37 3.26
C ILE A 49 11.98 7.21 3.96
N GLY A 50 13.22 7.15 3.49
CA GLY A 50 14.36 7.91 4.00
C GLY A 50 14.45 9.35 3.51
N MET A 51 13.46 9.89 2.82
CA MET A 51 13.53 11.20 2.20
C MET A 51 13.71 12.38 3.18
N LYS A 52 13.43 12.17 4.47
CA LYS A 52 13.65 13.16 5.54
C LYS A 52 15.02 13.00 6.23
N GLU A 53 15.81 11.99 5.87
CA GLU A 53 17.14 11.77 6.42
C GLU A 53 18.12 12.83 5.87
N PRO A 54 19.03 13.37 6.71
CA PRO A 54 19.91 14.45 6.31
C PRO A 54 20.92 14.04 5.23
N ASP A 55 21.24 12.76 5.16
CA ASP A 55 22.21 12.17 4.23
C ASP A 55 21.56 11.46 3.03
N VAL A 56 20.24 11.62 2.81
CA VAL A 56 19.53 10.92 1.72
C VAL A 56 20.11 11.21 0.33
N ALA A 57 20.67 12.39 0.10
CA ALA A 57 21.25 12.74 -1.19
C ALA A 57 22.63 12.11 -1.42
N SER A 58 23.40 11.84 -0.38
CA SER A 58 24.75 11.25 -0.45
C SER A 58 24.74 9.74 -0.21
N ASN A 59 23.80 9.23 0.57
CA ASN A 59 23.69 7.82 0.93
C ASN A 59 22.22 7.34 0.98
N PRO A 60 21.53 7.34 -0.19
CA PRO A 60 20.09 7.05 -0.24
C PRO A 60 19.72 5.64 0.23
N LEU A 61 20.60 4.65 0.06
CA LEU A 61 20.35 3.28 0.53
C LEU A 61 20.24 3.27 2.05
N GLU A 62 21.30 3.64 2.75
CA GLU A 62 21.35 3.59 4.22
C GLU A 62 20.30 4.51 4.86
N ALA A 63 20.03 5.67 4.26
CA ALA A 63 18.97 6.57 4.68
C ALA A 63 17.60 5.87 4.66
N ASN A 64 17.28 5.14 3.59
CA ASN A 64 16.02 4.39 3.49
C ASN A 64 15.97 3.21 4.46
N LEU A 65 17.06 2.44 4.62
CA LEU A 65 17.09 1.28 5.53
C LEU A 65 16.95 1.70 6.99
N ARG A 66 17.66 2.76 7.38
CA ARG A 66 17.60 3.34 8.72
C ARG A 66 16.20 3.87 9.04
N ALA A 67 15.61 4.63 8.11
CA ALA A 67 14.26 5.16 8.27
C ALA A 67 13.22 4.04 8.35
N LEU A 68 13.33 3.01 7.50
CA LEU A 68 12.41 1.87 7.53
C LEU A 68 12.44 1.15 8.88
N ARG A 69 13.63 0.83 9.39
CA ARG A 69 13.77 0.19 10.70
C ARG A 69 13.13 1.03 11.80
N ARG A 70 13.46 2.31 11.86
CA ARG A 70 12.89 3.26 12.82
C ARG A 70 11.37 3.35 12.75
N GLU A 71 10.78 3.39 11.57
CA GLU A 71 9.33 3.47 11.43
C GLU A 71 8.63 2.17 11.85
N ILE A 72 9.22 0.99 11.60
CA ILE A 72 8.71 -0.28 12.13
C ILE A 72 8.78 -0.31 13.66
N GLU A 73 9.91 0.09 14.25
CA GLU A 73 10.12 0.16 15.70
C GLU A 73 9.07 1.09 16.35
N LYS A 74 8.91 2.31 15.85
CA LYS A 74 7.88 3.24 16.34
C LYS A 74 6.46 2.67 16.25
N ALA A 75 6.14 1.98 15.16
CA ALA A 75 4.83 1.36 15.03
C ALA A 75 4.64 0.27 16.10
N ARG A 76 5.69 -0.53 16.38
CA ARG A 76 5.66 -1.57 17.44
C ARG A 76 5.51 -0.99 18.83
N GLU A 77 6.09 0.18 19.11
CA GLU A 77 5.89 0.89 20.37
C GLU A 77 4.44 1.37 20.54
N ALA A 78 3.77 1.73 19.44
CA ALA A 78 2.43 2.30 19.44
C ALA A 78 1.30 1.27 19.33
N THR A 79 1.58 0.01 18.94
CA THR A 79 0.57 -1.02 18.74
C THR A 79 1.08 -2.44 18.96
N GLN A 80 0.17 -3.32 19.42
CA GLN A 80 0.34 -4.78 19.41
C GLN A 80 -0.36 -5.43 18.21
N GLY A 81 -0.96 -4.63 17.32
CA GLY A 81 -1.65 -5.11 16.12
C GLY A 81 -0.70 -5.47 14.98
N ILE A 82 -1.26 -5.81 13.84
CA ILE A 82 -0.51 -6.30 12.67
C ILE A 82 0.08 -5.13 11.88
N ILE A 83 1.40 -5.12 11.76
CA ILE A 83 2.16 -4.12 10.97
C ILE A 83 2.76 -4.77 9.74
N GLY A 84 2.34 -4.28 8.58
CA GLY A 84 2.90 -4.64 7.29
C GLY A 84 3.87 -3.59 6.74
N VAL A 85 4.67 -4.01 5.77
CA VAL A 85 5.53 -3.13 4.97
C VAL A 85 5.23 -3.33 3.49
N ASN A 86 4.98 -2.24 2.76
CA ASN A 86 4.83 -2.30 1.31
C ASN A 86 6.16 -1.97 0.62
N ILE A 87 6.64 -2.88 -0.26
CA ILE A 87 7.89 -2.73 -0.98
C ILE A 87 7.67 -3.02 -2.46
N MET A 88 7.95 -2.03 -3.30
CA MET A 88 7.84 -2.17 -4.76
C MET A 88 9.02 -2.98 -5.32
N VAL A 89 8.74 -4.02 -6.12
CA VAL A 89 9.77 -4.81 -6.84
C VAL A 89 10.65 -3.94 -7.73
N ALA A 90 10.08 -2.88 -8.28
CA ALA A 90 10.77 -1.92 -9.15
C ALA A 90 11.82 -1.07 -8.43
N LEU A 91 11.87 -1.04 -7.10
CA LEU A 91 12.92 -0.31 -6.39
C LEU A 91 14.29 -0.93 -6.63
N THR A 92 15.30 -0.09 -6.82
CA THR A 92 16.70 -0.54 -6.92
C THR A 92 17.17 -1.24 -5.65
N THR A 93 16.64 -0.83 -4.50
CA THR A 93 16.97 -1.31 -3.14
C THR A 93 15.99 -2.38 -2.63
N PHE A 94 15.28 -3.06 -3.53
CA PHE A 94 14.21 -4.01 -3.18
C PHE A 94 14.66 -5.07 -2.17
N ALA A 95 15.76 -5.74 -2.46
CA ALA A 95 16.23 -6.86 -1.63
C ALA A 95 16.66 -6.40 -0.23
N GLU A 96 17.36 -5.28 -0.15
CA GLU A 96 17.82 -4.69 1.11
C GLU A 96 16.65 -4.24 1.97
N MET A 97 15.63 -3.62 1.37
CA MET A 97 14.41 -3.22 2.06
C MET A 97 13.62 -4.43 2.60
N VAL A 98 13.53 -5.51 1.80
CA VAL A 98 12.92 -6.78 2.25
C VAL A 98 13.66 -7.34 3.44
N ARG A 99 14.99 -7.46 3.36
CA ARG A 99 15.82 -7.97 4.47
C ARG A 99 15.65 -7.14 5.73
N THR A 100 15.69 -5.81 5.60
CA THR A 100 15.51 -4.90 6.73
C THR A 100 14.13 -5.05 7.37
N SER A 101 13.07 -5.22 6.58
CA SER A 101 11.71 -5.43 7.09
C SER A 101 11.59 -6.73 7.89
N ILE A 102 12.21 -7.81 7.40
CA ILE A 102 12.24 -9.12 8.09
C ILE A 102 13.00 -9.00 9.40
N GLU A 103 14.21 -8.42 9.37
CA GLU A 103 15.07 -8.23 10.55
C GLU A 103 14.43 -7.33 11.61
N ALA A 104 13.64 -6.32 11.18
CA ALA A 104 12.86 -5.46 12.07
C ALA A 104 11.53 -6.10 12.49
N LYS A 105 11.29 -7.38 12.13
CA LYS A 105 10.13 -8.18 12.55
C LYS A 105 8.78 -7.59 12.12
N ALA A 106 8.70 -7.05 10.90
CA ALA A 106 7.42 -6.75 10.29
C ALA A 106 6.58 -8.04 10.15
N ASP A 107 5.27 -7.97 10.42
CA ASP A 107 4.41 -9.16 10.37
C ASP A 107 4.14 -9.59 8.94
N VAL A 108 4.02 -8.63 8.01
CA VAL A 108 3.67 -8.89 6.61
C VAL A 108 4.49 -8.02 5.68
N ILE A 109 4.96 -8.58 4.57
CA ILE A 109 5.51 -7.81 3.45
C ILE A 109 4.56 -7.92 2.27
N PHE A 110 3.99 -6.77 1.86
CA PHE A 110 3.21 -6.61 0.64
C PHE A 110 4.13 -6.16 -0.49
N SER A 111 4.20 -6.92 -1.59
CA SER A 111 5.11 -6.62 -2.67
C SER A 111 4.43 -6.65 -4.04
N GLY A 112 4.59 -5.56 -4.78
CA GLY A 112 4.00 -5.34 -6.11
C GLY A 112 4.83 -4.38 -6.95
N ALA A 113 4.22 -3.73 -7.94
CA ALA A 113 4.92 -2.95 -8.95
C ALA A 113 6.02 -3.75 -9.64
N GLY A 114 5.64 -4.90 -10.15
CA GLY A 114 6.43 -6.00 -10.67
C GLY A 114 6.05 -7.31 -9.99
N LEU A 115 6.50 -8.43 -10.54
CA LEU A 115 6.25 -9.76 -9.97
C LEU A 115 7.34 -10.10 -8.94
N PRO A 116 7.00 -10.30 -7.65
CA PRO A 116 7.99 -10.54 -6.59
C PRO A 116 8.49 -12.01 -6.59
N MET A 117 9.09 -12.45 -7.71
CA MET A 117 9.47 -13.84 -7.93
C MET A 117 10.49 -14.35 -6.91
N ASP A 118 11.42 -13.50 -6.49
CA ASP A 118 12.53 -13.86 -5.61
C ASP A 118 12.26 -13.55 -4.13
N LEU A 119 11.05 -13.08 -3.78
CA LEU A 119 10.73 -12.69 -2.40
C LEU A 119 10.92 -13.82 -1.39
N PRO A 120 10.46 -15.07 -1.64
CA PRO A 120 10.73 -16.19 -0.72
C PRO A 120 12.20 -16.56 -0.62
N LYS A 121 12.97 -16.43 -1.71
CA LYS A 121 14.42 -16.67 -1.70
C LYS A 121 15.12 -15.67 -0.78
N ILE A 122 14.81 -14.38 -0.91
CA ILE A 122 15.36 -13.33 -0.02
C ILE A 122 14.99 -13.59 1.44
N PHE A 123 13.76 -14.07 1.70
CA PHE A 123 13.31 -14.43 3.04
C PHE A 123 14.16 -15.58 3.62
N ASN A 124 14.30 -16.69 2.90
CA ASN A 124 15.08 -17.85 3.35
C ASN A 124 16.56 -17.49 3.60
N GLU A 125 17.20 -16.78 2.65
CA GLU A 125 18.57 -16.29 2.79
C GLU A 125 18.75 -15.39 4.03
N THR A 126 17.70 -14.61 4.38
CA THR A 126 17.74 -13.76 5.57
C THR A 126 17.68 -14.58 6.85
N CYS A 127 16.81 -15.60 6.91
CA CYS A 127 16.71 -16.53 8.02
C CYS A 127 18.04 -17.28 8.24
N GLU A 128 18.61 -17.82 7.16
CA GLU A 128 19.90 -18.54 7.20
C GLU A 128 21.04 -17.65 7.68
N ARG A 129 21.17 -16.43 7.16
CA ARG A 129 22.20 -15.48 7.51
C ARG A 129 22.11 -15.06 9.00
N LYS A 130 20.90 -14.85 9.51
CA LYS A 130 20.67 -14.45 10.89
C LYS A 130 20.61 -15.62 11.86
N LYS A 131 20.51 -16.84 11.37
CA LYS A 131 20.28 -18.05 12.17
C LYS A 131 19.03 -17.92 13.06
N GLU A 132 18.00 -17.25 12.55
CA GLU A 132 16.74 -16.96 13.23
C GLU A 132 15.56 -17.32 12.31
N GLU A 133 14.52 -17.95 12.86
CA GLU A 133 13.27 -18.19 12.15
C GLU A 133 12.35 -16.97 12.32
N PHE A 134 12.16 -16.22 11.23
CA PHE A 134 11.25 -15.08 11.20
C PHE A 134 9.83 -15.52 10.85
N LYS A 135 8.82 -14.82 11.41
CA LYS A 135 7.39 -15.14 11.19
C LYS A 135 6.73 -14.26 10.14
N THR A 136 7.45 -13.36 9.50
CA THR A 136 6.95 -12.43 8.48
C THR A 136 6.25 -13.17 7.34
N LYS A 137 5.00 -12.77 7.04
CA LYS A 137 4.24 -13.31 5.91
C LYS A 137 4.56 -12.54 4.64
N LEU A 138 4.54 -13.25 3.51
CA LEU A 138 4.85 -12.69 2.19
C LEU A 138 3.57 -12.64 1.37
N VAL A 139 3.18 -11.45 0.94
CA VAL A 139 1.94 -11.21 0.19
C VAL A 139 2.25 -10.54 -1.14
N PRO A 140 2.10 -11.24 -2.29
CA PRO A 140 2.28 -10.63 -3.60
C PRO A 140 1.07 -9.79 -3.97
N ILE A 141 1.30 -8.58 -4.50
CA ILE A 141 0.27 -7.75 -5.11
C ILE A 141 0.28 -8.02 -6.61
N ILE A 142 -0.85 -8.49 -7.12
CA ILE A 142 -0.99 -8.98 -8.50
C ILE A 142 -2.23 -8.40 -9.16
N SER A 143 -2.23 -8.32 -10.49
CA SER A 143 -3.32 -7.73 -11.27
C SER A 143 -4.16 -8.76 -12.03
N SER A 144 -3.83 -10.05 -11.98
CA SER A 144 -4.55 -11.08 -12.75
C SER A 144 -4.35 -12.49 -12.19
N GLY A 145 -5.31 -13.38 -12.45
CA GLY A 145 -5.19 -14.80 -12.11
C GLY A 145 -3.98 -15.47 -12.79
N ARG A 146 -3.61 -15.05 -14.02
CA ARG A 146 -2.41 -15.54 -14.70
C ARG A 146 -1.14 -15.20 -13.92
N ALA A 147 -1.02 -13.98 -13.41
CA ALA A 147 0.09 -13.55 -12.57
C ALA A 147 0.12 -14.32 -11.25
N ALA A 148 -1.05 -14.55 -10.62
CA ALA A 148 -1.17 -15.38 -9.42
C ALA A 148 -0.64 -16.79 -9.64
N THR A 149 -1.07 -17.46 -10.72
CA THR A 149 -0.62 -18.80 -11.07
C THR A 149 0.89 -18.87 -11.29
N LEU A 150 1.46 -17.87 -11.98
CA LEU A 150 2.89 -17.80 -12.23
C LEU A 150 3.70 -17.66 -10.93
N ILE A 151 3.29 -16.74 -10.05
CA ILE A 151 3.93 -16.55 -8.75
C ILE A 151 3.80 -17.81 -7.89
N ALA A 152 2.59 -18.37 -7.79
CA ALA A 152 2.36 -19.58 -7.01
C ALA A 152 3.27 -20.74 -7.43
N ARG A 153 3.40 -20.98 -8.74
CA ARG A 153 4.32 -22.00 -9.27
C ARG A 153 5.79 -21.71 -8.93
N LYS A 154 6.21 -20.47 -9.10
CA LYS A 154 7.59 -20.07 -8.82
C LYS A 154 7.92 -20.18 -7.33
N TRP A 155 7.02 -19.72 -6.47
CA TRP A 155 7.18 -19.79 -5.02
C TRP A 155 7.14 -21.24 -4.52
N MET A 156 6.25 -22.08 -5.07
CA MET A 156 6.23 -23.49 -4.75
C MET A 156 7.58 -24.18 -5.07
N ALA A 157 8.16 -23.87 -6.21
CA ALA A 157 9.46 -24.43 -6.59
C ALA A 157 10.59 -24.02 -5.63
N SER A 158 10.49 -22.84 -4.99
CA SER A 158 11.49 -22.32 -4.05
C SER A 158 11.21 -22.66 -2.58
N THR A 159 9.96 -22.95 -2.22
CA THR A 159 9.53 -23.15 -0.82
C THR A 159 8.94 -24.54 -0.55
N GLY A 160 8.60 -25.30 -1.59
CA GLY A 160 7.91 -26.59 -1.48
C GLY A 160 6.41 -26.47 -1.11
N TYR A 161 5.83 -25.26 -1.07
CA TYR A 161 4.41 -25.10 -0.75
C TYR A 161 3.53 -25.37 -1.96
N LYS A 162 2.36 -25.98 -1.73
CA LYS A 162 1.36 -26.17 -2.77
C LYS A 162 0.83 -24.82 -3.27
N PRO A 163 0.63 -24.64 -4.58
CA PRO A 163 -0.01 -23.45 -5.11
C PRO A 163 -1.40 -23.25 -4.51
N LEU A 164 -1.72 -22.02 -4.09
CA LEU A 164 -3.01 -21.61 -3.57
C LEU A 164 -3.46 -22.26 -2.25
N GLU A 165 -2.56 -23.00 -1.60
CA GLU A 165 -2.76 -23.56 -0.26
C GLU A 165 -1.59 -23.19 0.65
N ASP A 166 -1.86 -23.00 1.95
CA ASP A 166 -0.81 -22.84 2.95
C ASP A 166 -0.23 -24.21 3.37
N LYS A 167 0.75 -24.21 4.30
CA LYS A 167 1.37 -25.45 4.83
C LYS A 167 0.36 -26.42 5.46
N ALA A 168 -0.79 -25.92 5.94
CA ALA A 168 -1.83 -26.72 6.55
C ALA A 168 -2.93 -27.14 5.54
N GLY A 169 -2.75 -26.89 4.24
CA GLY A 169 -3.71 -27.22 3.19
C GLY A 169 -4.93 -26.30 3.15
N ARG A 170 -4.87 -25.12 3.80
CA ARG A 170 -5.94 -24.11 3.76
C ARG A 170 -5.79 -23.22 2.55
N ALA A 171 -6.90 -22.77 1.94
CA ALA A 171 -6.89 -21.83 0.83
C ALA A 171 -6.16 -20.53 1.23
N ILE A 172 -5.28 -20.05 0.35
CA ILE A 172 -4.61 -18.75 0.54
C ILE A 172 -5.65 -17.64 0.40
N PRO A 173 -5.75 -16.70 1.37
CA PRO A 173 -6.72 -15.62 1.33
C PRO A 173 -6.44 -14.67 0.16
N VAL A 174 -7.50 -14.20 -0.49
CA VAL A 174 -7.43 -13.17 -1.53
C VAL A 174 -7.92 -11.84 -0.94
N ILE A 175 -7.09 -10.80 -1.05
CA ILE A 175 -7.41 -9.45 -0.61
C ILE A 175 -7.69 -8.61 -1.86
N ALA A 176 -8.94 -8.14 -1.98
CA ALA A 176 -9.35 -7.31 -3.12
C ALA A 176 -8.86 -5.86 -2.95
N ALA A 177 -8.31 -5.28 -4.02
CA ALA A 177 -7.79 -3.91 -4.00
C ALA A 177 -8.30 -3.10 -5.18
N GLY A 178 -8.62 -1.81 -4.91
CA GLY A 178 -9.13 -0.86 -5.90
C GLY A 178 -10.65 -0.77 -5.93
N GLY A 179 -11.18 0.46 -6.01
CA GLY A 179 -12.61 0.73 -6.08
C GLY A 179 -13.38 0.57 -4.75
N VAL A 180 -12.74 0.12 -3.68
CA VAL A 180 -13.37 -0.04 -2.36
C VAL A 180 -13.46 1.32 -1.67
N TYR A 181 -14.66 1.71 -1.27
CA TYR A 181 -14.92 2.99 -0.59
C TYR A 181 -15.83 2.88 0.62
N THR A 182 -16.87 2.04 0.57
CA THR A 182 -17.91 1.86 1.60
C THR A 182 -17.88 0.46 2.23
N GLY A 183 -18.62 0.28 3.33
CA GLY A 183 -18.91 -1.03 3.88
C GLY A 183 -19.68 -1.93 2.91
N GLU A 184 -20.48 -1.34 2.01
CA GLU A 184 -21.15 -2.06 0.93
C GLU A 184 -20.16 -2.62 -0.09
N ASP A 185 -19.16 -1.82 -0.49
CA ASP A 185 -18.11 -2.31 -1.37
C ASP A 185 -17.34 -3.47 -0.74
N ILE A 186 -17.04 -3.38 0.56
CA ILE A 186 -16.40 -4.48 1.30
C ILE A 186 -17.24 -5.75 1.21
N LYS A 187 -18.55 -5.66 1.52
CA LYS A 187 -19.47 -6.78 1.44
C LYS A 187 -19.52 -7.38 0.04
N LYS A 188 -19.63 -6.54 -0.98
CA LYS A 188 -19.62 -6.96 -2.40
C LYS A 188 -18.39 -7.79 -2.76
N TYR A 189 -17.19 -7.33 -2.38
CA TYR A 189 -15.96 -8.10 -2.68
C TYR A 189 -15.88 -9.40 -1.88
N MET A 190 -16.38 -9.42 -0.64
CA MET A 190 -16.45 -10.65 0.14
C MET A 190 -17.43 -11.66 -0.46
N ASP A 191 -18.57 -11.20 -1.00
CA ASP A 191 -19.52 -12.07 -1.70
C ASP A 191 -18.93 -12.67 -2.99
N LEU A 192 -17.94 -12.00 -3.59
CA LEU A 192 -17.15 -12.52 -4.70
C LEU A 192 -16.02 -13.47 -4.26
N GLY A 193 -15.88 -13.74 -2.96
CA GLY A 193 -14.90 -14.67 -2.41
C GLY A 193 -13.62 -14.01 -1.87
N ALA A 194 -13.54 -12.69 -1.79
CA ALA A 194 -12.42 -12.05 -1.12
C ALA A 194 -12.46 -12.28 0.39
N SER A 195 -11.29 -12.50 1.01
CA SER A 195 -11.15 -12.66 2.47
C SER A 195 -10.99 -11.31 3.18
N GLY A 196 -10.69 -10.25 2.43
CA GLY A 196 -10.53 -8.89 2.93
C GLY A 196 -10.32 -7.92 1.78
N VAL A 197 -10.15 -6.65 2.12
CA VAL A 197 -9.96 -5.56 1.14
C VAL A 197 -8.74 -4.70 1.47
N GLN A 198 -8.15 -4.09 0.43
CA GLN A 198 -7.12 -3.08 0.60
C GLN A 198 -7.62 -1.72 0.12
N MET A 199 -7.46 -0.69 0.95
CA MET A 199 -7.92 0.66 0.70
C MET A 199 -6.77 1.66 0.91
N GLY A 200 -6.63 2.65 0.02
CA GLY A 200 -5.62 3.71 0.13
C GLY A 200 -6.25 5.09 0.33
N THR A 201 -7.02 5.56 -0.65
CA THR A 201 -7.57 6.92 -0.76
C THR A 201 -8.30 7.39 0.50
N ARG A 202 -9.13 6.55 1.12
CA ARG A 202 -9.84 6.86 2.36
C ARG A 202 -8.88 7.16 3.51
N PHE A 203 -7.76 6.43 3.60
CA PHE A 203 -6.76 6.61 4.65
C PHE A 203 -5.86 7.84 4.45
N VAL A 204 -5.79 8.42 3.24
CA VAL A 204 -5.12 9.71 3.04
C VAL A 204 -5.85 10.82 3.79
N ALA A 205 -7.17 10.83 3.74
CA ALA A 205 -8.00 11.82 4.42
C ALA A 205 -8.25 11.45 5.90
N THR A 206 -7.18 11.13 6.62
CA THR A 206 -7.23 10.87 8.07
C THR A 206 -6.26 11.77 8.82
N TYR A 207 -6.56 12.04 10.09
CA TYR A 207 -5.65 12.81 10.95
C TYR A 207 -4.31 12.13 11.12
N GLU A 208 -4.28 10.78 11.11
CA GLU A 208 -3.09 9.97 11.31
C GLU A 208 -2.22 9.80 10.06
N CYS A 209 -2.72 10.12 8.88
CA CYS A 209 -1.92 10.17 7.66
C CYS A 209 -0.76 11.17 7.82
N ASP A 210 0.45 10.77 7.43
CA ASP A 210 1.69 11.50 7.65
C ASP A 210 1.97 12.60 6.61
N ALA A 211 1.09 12.76 5.61
CA ALA A 211 1.17 13.83 4.62
C ALA A 211 0.75 15.19 5.20
N ASP A 212 1.24 16.26 4.57
CA ASP A 212 0.83 17.64 4.86
C ASP A 212 -0.69 17.84 4.68
N ASP A 213 -1.30 18.69 5.48
CA ASP A 213 -2.75 18.92 5.42
C ASP A 213 -3.22 19.47 4.06
N ARG A 214 -2.39 20.24 3.36
CA ARG A 214 -2.68 20.70 1.99
C ARG A 214 -2.75 19.55 0.99
N PHE A 215 -1.95 18.48 1.20
CA PHE A 215 -2.07 17.26 0.41
C PHE A 215 -3.40 16.54 0.66
N LYS A 216 -3.82 16.45 1.93
CA LYS A 216 -5.11 15.86 2.31
C LYS A 216 -6.27 16.70 1.77
N GLN A 217 -6.14 18.03 1.83
CA GLN A 217 -7.16 18.97 1.32
C GLN A 217 -7.39 18.78 -0.18
N ALA A 218 -6.35 18.47 -0.97
CA ALA A 218 -6.51 18.18 -2.39
C ALA A 218 -7.42 16.97 -2.67
N TYR A 219 -7.53 16.01 -1.73
CA TYR A 219 -8.47 14.90 -1.84
C TYR A 219 -9.90 15.31 -1.50
N ILE A 220 -10.07 16.26 -0.56
CA ILE A 220 -11.39 16.81 -0.18
C ILE A 220 -11.95 17.66 -1.31
N ASP A 221 -11.11 18.47 -1.94
CA ASP A 221 -11.49 19.40 -3.00
C ASP A 221 -11.70 18.71 -4.36
N ALA A 222 -11.24 17.45 -4.50
CA ALA A 222 -11.26 16.71 -5.75
C ALA A 222 -12.67 16.42 -6.24
N LYS A 223 -12.93 16.69 -7.50
CA LYS A 223 -14.14 16.32 -8.23
C LYS A 223 -13.90 15.13 -9.13
N GLN A 224 -14.96 14.53 -9.67
CA GLN A 224 -14.84 13.37 -10.54
C GLN A 224 -14.08 13.69 -11.84
N GLU A 225 -14.26 14.88 -12.38
CA GLU A 225 -13.57 15.39 -13.57
C GLU A 225 -12.05 15.60 -13.34
N ASP A 226 -11.61 15.76 -12.10
CA ASP A 226 -10.19 15.94 -11.76
C ASP A 226 -9.40 14.61 -11.76
N VAL A 227 -10.08 13.48 -11.95
CA VAL A 227 -9.46 12.15 -11.90
C VAL A 227 -9.01 11.74 -13.31
N THR A 228 -7.73 11.48 -13.49
CA THR A 228 -7.16 11.07 -14.78
C THR A 228 -6.18 9.92 -14.65
N ILE A 229 -5.97 9.19 -15.75
CA ILE A 229 -4.89 8.21 -15.85
C ILE A 229 -3.69 8.90 -16.49
N ILE A 230 -2.59 8.96 -15.78
CA ILE A 230 -1.32 9.50 -16.30
C ILE A 230 -0.40 8.36 -16.73
N LYS A 231 0.38 8.61 -17.78
CA LYS A 231 1.52 7.77 -18.13
C LYS A 231 2.67 8.17 -17.21
N SER A 232 2.94 7.35 -16.21
CA SER A 232 4.05 7.62 -15.28
C SER A 232 5.40 7.63 -16.03
N PRO A 233 6.32 8.52 -15.66
CA PRO A 233 7.66 8.56 -16.26
C PRO A 233 8.49 7.29 -16.03
N VAL A 234 8.07 6.41 -15.14
CA VAL A 234 8.71 5.11 -14.86
C VAL A 234 7.99 3.92 -15.49
N GLY A 235 7.11 4.18 -16.45
CA GLY A 235 6.51 3.14 -17.31
C GLY A 235 5.21 2.50 -16.78
N MET A 236 4.79 2.84 -15.57
CA MET A 236 3.54 2.31 -14.99
C MET A 236 2.43 3.36 -15.06
N PRO A 237 1.25 3.06 -15.65
CA PRO A 237 0.11 3.99 -15.60
C PRO A 237 -0.36 4.16 -14.15
N GLY A 238 -0.84 5.35 -13.81
CA GLY A 238 -1.37 5.65 -12.50
C GLY A 238 -2.54 6.61 -12.57
N ARG A 239 -3.52 6.44 -11.67
CA ARG A 239 -4.62 7.39 -11.53
C ARG A 239 -4.18 8.51 -10.60
N ALA A 240 -4.36 9.76 -11.04
CA ALA A 240 -3.91 10.95 -10.33
C ALA A 240 -4.95 12.06 -10.38
N LEU A 241 -4.84 13.00 -9.44
CA LEU A 241 -5.57 14.26 -9.47
C LEU A 241 -4.92 15.21 -10.49
N VAL A 242 -5.71 15.75 -11.39
CA VAL A 242 -5.29 16.79 -12.33
C VAL A 242 -4.97 18.06 -11.54
N ASN A 243 -3.87 18.69 -11.89
CA ASN A 243 -3.45 19.98 -11.36
C ASN A 243 -2.49 20.66 -12.34
N ASN A 244 -2.08 21.89 -12.06
CA ASN A 244 -1.16 22.67 -12.88
C ASN A 244 0.14 21.92 -13.22
N PHE A 245 0.63 21.06 -12.30
CA PHE A 245 1.81 20.25 -12.56
C PHE A 245 1.54 19.20 -13.65
N ILE A 246 0.46 18.43 -13.53
CA ILE A 246 0.07 17.41 -14.52
C ILE A 246 -0.19 18.06 -15.88
N ASP A 247 -0.93 19.18 -15.90
CA ASP A 247 -1.21 19.91 -17.15
C ASP A 247 0.06 20.43 -17.82
N SER A 248 1.02 20.94 -17.03
CA SER A 248 2.32 21.38 -17.53
C SER A 248 3.19 20.25 -18.12
N MET A 249 2.84 18.97 -17.84
CA MET A 249 3.53 17.79 -18.38
C MET A 249 2.80 17.17 -19.59
N ARG A 250 1.59 17.61 -19.89
CA ARG A 250 0.91 17.27 -21.12
C ARG A 250 1.65 17.93 -22.29
N ASP A 251 1.44 17.43 -23.49
CA ASP A 251 1.98 18.01 -24.72
C ASP A 251 3.53 18.12 -24.78
N GLY A 252 4.21 17.21 -24.09
CA GLY A 252 5.67 17.13 -24.15
C GLY A 252 6.40 18.06 -23.19
N GLY A 253 5.69 18.61 -22.19
CA GLY A 253 6.34 19.39 -21.12
C GLY A 253 7.46 18.63 -20.42
N LYS A 254 8.56 19.33 -20.10
CA LYS A 254 9.73 18.75 -19.41
C LYS A 254 10.17 19.64 -18.27
N LYS A 255 10.52 19.01 -17.16
CA LYS A 255 11.19 19.64 -16.00
C LYS A 255 12.52 18.90 -15.76
N PRO A 256 13.61 19.30 -16.43
CA PRO A 256 14.91 18.65 -16.28
C PRO A 256 15.34 18.57 -14.82
N PHE A 257 15.96 17.47 -14.44
CA PHE A 257 16.42 17.21 -13.08
C PHE A 257 17.72 16.43 -13.07
N LYS A 258 18.48 16.56 -11.98
CA LYS A 258 19.60 15.66 -11.67
C LYS A 258 19.08 14.56 -10.75
N CYS A 259 19.24 13.31 -11.16
CA CYS A 259 18.84 12.19 -10.33
C CYS A 259 19.81 12.01 -9.16
N ILE A 260 19.28 12.09 -7.94
CA ILE A 260 20.03 11.87 -6.70
C ILE A 260 19.56 10.61 -5.96
N PHE A 261 18.40 10.07 -6.35
CA PHE A 261 17.76 8.98 -5.60
C PHE A 261 18.02 7.59 -6.20
N HIS A 262 18.20 7.51 -7.53
CA HIS A 262 18.34 6.23 -8.25
C HIS A 262 17.31 5.18 -7.78
N CYS A 263 16.06 5.61 -7.57
CA CYS A 263 15.07 4.89 -6.77
C CYS A 263 14.38 3.75 -7.50
N VAL A 264 14.22 3.81 -8.83
CA VAL A 264 13.45 2.84 -9.63
C VAL A 264 14.31 2.31 -10.78
N LYS A 265 14.35 0.98 -10.93
CA LYS A 265 15.16 0.26 -11.93
C LYS A 265 14.84 0.65 -13.38
N THR A 266 13.57 0.94 -13.67
CA THR A 266 13.08 1.27 -15.02
C THR A 266 13.16 2.76 -15.35
N CYS A 267 13.69 3.59 -14.44
CA CYS A 267 13.82 5.02 -14.64
C CYS A 267 15.06 5.36 -15.47
N GLU A 268 14.85 5.87 -16.69
CA GLU A 268 15.90 6.40 -17.55
C GLU A 268 15.82 7.94 -17.48
N GLN A 269 16.70 8.57 -16.68
CA GLN A 269 16.67 10.00 -16.39
C GLN A 269 16.55 10.87 -17.65
N GLU A 270 17.32 10.54 -18.69
CA GLU A 270 17.38 11.32 -19.94
C GLU A 270 16.07 11.29 -20.75
N LYS A 271 15.29 10.21 -20.59
CA LYS A 271 14.04 9.99 -21.31
C LYS A 271 12.81 10.43 -20.52
N THR A 272 12.96 10.68 -19.22
CA THR A 272 11.83 11.04 -18.35
C THR A 272 11.59 12.55 -18.34
N PRO A 273 10.34 13.01 -18.40
CA PRO A 273 10.01 14.43 -18.40
C PRO A 273 10.26 15.12 -17.04
N TYR A 274 10.24 14.38 -15.94
CA TYR A 274 10.44 14.87 -14.59
C TYR A 274 10.82 13.74 -13.63
N CYS A 275 11.40 14.07 -12.47
CA CYS A 275 11.66 13.10 -11.41
C CYS A 275 10.36 12.78 -10.65
N ILE A 276 9.85 11.54 -10.77
CA ILE A 276 8.63 11.13 -10.10
C ILE A 276 8.76 11.19 -8.57
N ALA A 277 9.89 10.78 -8.01
CA ALA A 277 10.13 10.85 -6.57
C ALA A 277 10.06 12.29 -6.07
N ALA A 278 10.72 13.23 -6.74
CA ALA A 278 10.66 14.64 -6.38
C ALA A 278 9.25 15.23 -6.49
N ALA A 279 8.50 14.88 -7.54
CA ALA A 279 7.12 15.33 -7.72
C ALA A 279 6.21 14.83 -6.59
N LEU A 280 6.28 13.54 -6.25
CA LEU A 280 5.46 12.95 -5.18
C LEU A 280 5.86 13.48 -3.79
N ILE A 281 7.17 13.68 -3.53
CA ILE A 281 7.67 14.28 -2.29
C ILE A 281 7.17 15.73 -2.14
N ASN A 282 7.23 16.53 -3.21
CA ASN A 282 6.72 17.90 -3.19
C ASN A 282 5.22 17.93 -2.88
N ALA A 283 4.43 17.09 -3.55
CA ALA A 283 3.00 17.01 -3.30
C ALA A 283 2.71 16.60 -1.85
N MET A 284 3.37 15.54 -1.34
CA MET A 284 3.20 15.08 0.04
C MET A 284 3.51 16.19 1.07
N LYS A 285 4.47 17.08 0.77
CA LYS A 285 4.79 18.28 1.57
C LYS A 285 3.83 19.46 1.34
N GLY A 286 2.72 19.25 0.62
CA GLY A 286 1.72 20.27 0.33
C GLY A 286 2.08 21.21 -0.84
N ASN A 287 3.15 20.96 -1.59
CA ASN A 287 3.52 21.76 -2.76
C ASN A 287 3.02 21.07 -4.05
N LEU A 288 1.73 21.20 -4.33
CA LEU A 288 1.05 20.61 -5.48
C LEU A 288 1.39 21.32 -6.80
N GLU A 289 1.92 22.53 -6.77
CA GLU A 289 2.44 23.23 -7.97
C GLU A 289 3.72 22.57 -8.53
N ARG A 290 4.44 21.80 -7.69
CA ARG A 290 5.68 21.09 -8.07
C ARG A 290 5.53 19.59 -8.04
N GLY A 291 4.30 19.08 -7.93
CA GLY A 291 4.04 17.67 -7.85
C GLY A 291 2.56 17.34 -8.00
N PHE A 292 2.23 16.07 -7.86
CA PHE A 292 0.86 15.58 -8.01
C PHE A 292 0.57 14.45 -7.03
N ALA A 293 -0.71 14.19 -6.79
CA ALA A 293 -1.19 13.11 -5.95
C ALA A 293 -1.76 11.97 -6.78
N PHE A 294 -1.31 10.73 -6.51
CA PHE A 294 -2.02 9.55 -6.98
C PHE A 294 -3.28 9.33 -6.14
N CYS A 295 -4.36 8.89 -6.73
CA CYS A 295 -5.62 8.66 -6.03
C CYS A 295 -6.34 7.40 -6.55
N GLY A 296 -7.36 6.96 -5.82
CA GLY A 296 -8.34 5.99 -6.29
C GLY A 296 -9.45 6.65 -7.12
N GLU A 297 -10.24 5.83 -7.81
CA GLU A 297 -11.37 6.29 -8.63
C GLU A 297 -12.43 7.04 -7.82
N ASN A 298 -12.62 6.65 -6.57
CA ASN A 298 -13.62 7.20 -5.66
C ASN A 298 -13.13 8.41 -4.86
N VAL A 299 -12.04 9.08 -5.26
CA VAL A 299 -11.50 10.22 -4.49
C VAL A 299 -12.50 11.35 -4.36
N SER A 300 -13.29 11.65 -5.38
CA SER A 300 -14.33 12.68 -5.38
C SER A 300 -15.44 12.48 -4.33
N ARG A 301 -15.51 11.30 -3.71
CA ARG A 301 -16.45 10.99 -2.61
C ARG A 301 -15.88 11.35 -1.24
N VAL A 302 -14.58 11.67 -1.15
CA VAL A 302 -13.92 12.09 0.10
C VAL A 302 -14.29 13.55 0.37
N ASN A 303 -14.96 13.81 1.49
CA ASN A 303 -15.52 15.13 1.80
C ASN A 303 -15.05 15.69 3.14
N ASN A 304 -14.34 14.92 3.95
CA ASN A 304 -13.82 15.34 5.24
C ASN A 304 -12.58 14.55 5.67
N ILE A 305 -11.81 15.13 6.57
CA ILE A 305 -10.71 14.46 7.26
C ILE A 305 -11.27 13.92 8.58
N VAL A 306 -11.06 12.64 8.83
CA VAL A 306 -11.59 11.92 10.00
C VAL A 306 -10.46 11.20 10.74
N SER A 307 -10.73 10.65 11.93
CA SER A 307 -9.79 9.71 12.54
C SER A 307 -9.86 8.34 11.84
N VAL A 308 -8.79 7.55 11.96
CA VAL A 308 -8.81 6.15 11.51
C VAL A 308 -9.91 5.36 12.24
N HIS A 309 -10.11 5.65 13.53
CA HIS A 309 -11.19 5.07 14.32
C HIS A 309 -12.58 5.35 13.72
N ASP A 310 -12.88 6.62 13.42
CA ASP A 310 -14.17 7.01 12.84
C ASP A 310 -14.37 6.42 11.45
N LEU A 311 -13.31 6.36 10.64
CA LEU A 311 -13.34 5.75 9.33
C LEU A 311 -13.71 4.27 9.42
N ILE A 312 -12.96 3.49 10.20
CA ILE A 312 -13.20 2.04 10.34
C ILE A 312 -14.56 1.76 10.98
N SER A 313 -14.94 2.54 12.00
CA SER A 313 -16.26 2.44 12.63
C SER A 313 -17.40 2.75 11.65
N SER A 314 -17.23 3.72 10.73
CA SER A 314 -18.25 3.99 9.71
C SER A 314 -18.39 2.84 8.71
N LEU A 315 -17.25 2.31 8.24
CA LEU A 315 -17.24 1.15 7.33
C LEU A 315 -17.90 -0.09 7.97
N GLN A 316 -17.67 -0.31 9.27
CA GLN A 316 -18.30 -1.40 10.03
C GLN A 316 -19.83 -1.22 10.09
N ARG A 317 -20.30 -0.02 10.45
CA ARG A 317 -21.74 0.27 10.49
C ARG A 317 -22.42 0.08 9.14
N GLU A 318 -21.80 0.56 8.07
CA GLU A 318 -22.30 0.39 6.70
C GLU A 318 -22.38 -1.09 6.31
N PHE A 319 -21.34 -1.87 6.63
CA PHE A 319 -21.30 -3.31 6.38
C PHE A 319 -22.40 -4.05 7.16
N ASP A 320 -22.56 -3.76 8.46
CA ASP A 320 -23.56 -4.38 9.33
C ASP A 320 -24.99 -4.03 8.91
N ALA A 321 -25.23 -2.82 8.42
CA ALA A 321 -26.53 -2.40 7.91
C ALA A 321 -27.02 -3.24 6.74
N ILE A 322 -26.09 -3.75 5.92
CA ILE A 322 -26.43 -4.60 4.77
C ILE A 322 -26.72 -6.03 5.22
N ILE A 323 -25.89 -6.57 6.11
CA ILE A 323 -26.07 -7.95 6.59
C ILE A 323 -27.38 -8.09 7.37
N ASN A 324 -27.77 -7.06 8.10
CA ASN A 324 -28.97 -7.07 8.95
C ASN A 324 -30.25 -6.65 8.19
N LYS A 325 -30.18 -6.28 6.90
CA LYS A 325 -31.37 -6.10 6.09
C LYS A 325 -32.09 -7.43 5.96
N PRO A 326 -33.39 -7.53 6.37
CA PRO A 326 -34.15 -8.74 6.12
C PRO A 326 -34.18 -9.01 4.61
N ALA A 327 -33.92 -10.25 4.22
CA ALA A 327 -34.06 -10.66 2.82
C ALA A 327 -35.43 -10.18 2.34
N ALA A 328 -35.47 -9.35 1.31
CA ALA A 328 -36.71 -8.90 0.71
C ALA A 328 -37.51 -10.16 0.36
N ALA A 329 -38.68 -10.32 0.93
CA ALA A 329 -39.58 -11.44 0.65
C ALA A 329 -39.80 -11.45 -0.86
N THR A 330 -39.33 -12.50 -1.53
CA THR A 330 -39.55 -12.69 -2.94
C THR A 330 -41.06 -12.84 -3.10
N VAL A 331 -41.74 -11.77 -3.46
CA VAL A 331 -43.15 -11.83 -3.88
C VAL A 331 -43.12 -12.64 -5.17
N LYS A 332 -43.44 -13.93 -5.04
CA LYS A 332 -43.78 -14.76 -6.21
C LYS A 332 -45.05 -14.17 -6.80
N ALA A 333 -44.92 -13.53 -7.97
CA ALA A 333 -46.07 -13.24 -8.82
C ALA A 333 -46.47 -14.48 -9.61
#